data_e28dd7a2d053eacc7f161faceff6f55c
#
_entry.id   e28dd7a2d053eacc7f161faceff6f55c
#
_cell.length_a   1.000
_cell.length_b   1.000
_cell.length_c   1.000
_cell.angle_alpha   90.00
_cell.angle_beta   90.00
_cell.angle_gamma   90.00
#
_symmetry.space_group_name_H-M   'P 1'
#
loop_
_entity.id
_entity.type
_entity.pdbx_description
1 polymer ?
#
loop_
_entity_poly.entity_id
_entity_poly.type
_entity_poly.pdbx_seq_one_letter_code
_entity_poly.pdbx_strand_id
1 'polypeptide(L)'
;METGVPVEVHQEETAESLATEIQAMRLQKFLKGRREYLDLSQEIVAERLYISARAYGNWERGRVKEWTDEKLYALAEALEMSEFQTSRLFLYAVGRAPQPDLRTMFRRTEREDPSTAAFLDDYGVMMDALSLPAFVIDPGWDVRMANYAYRDLFRGVRPHPTAMPATNFLRFGLFHPDAPTLFVDHLKWQLAMLAQLSSGLERHDEDTNLQAIRRDVYLHPALRDAYVTDMPKWVLGSGADLVHHEGAVRELRHPDPHVGLQGCRLVEETPRPLKALGLTRLTLVLVDLDDTSIPERGGSHDHYAA
;
A
#
# COMPACT_ATOMS: atom_id res chain seq x y z
N MET A 1 36.93 -26.30 -37.29
CA MET A 1 35.87 -26.59 -36.30
C MET A 1 35.95 -25.51 -35.23
N GLU A 2 35.25 -24.43 -35.47
CA GLU A 2 35.09 -23.34 -34.48
C GLU A 2 33.90 -23.68 -33.60
N THR A 3 34.16 -23.87 -32.33
CA THR A 3 33.12 -24.06 -31.31
C THR A 3 32.62 -22.69 -30.90
N GLY A 4 31.45 -22.32 -31.40
CA GLY A 4 30.71 -21.15 -30.93
C GLY A 4 30.27 -21.34 -29.48
N VAL A 5 30.79 -20.48 -28.58
CA VAL A 5 30.29 -20.32 -27.22
C VAL A 5 28.99 -19.55 -27.30
N PRO A 6 27.91 -19.95 -26.57
CA PRO A 6 26.61 -19.33 -26.69
C PRO A 6 26.63 -17.89 -26.14
N VAL A 7 26.25 -16.94 -26.99
CA VAL A 7 26.11 -15.50 -26.68
C VAL A 7 25.00 -15.23 -25.67
N GLU A 8 24.05 -16.13 -25.49
CA GLU A 8 22.89 -15.99 -24.58
C GLU A 8 23.28 -15.92 -23.09
N VAL A 9 24.26 -16.69 -22.64
CA VAL A 9 24.66 -16.73 -21.23
C VAL A 9 25.23 -15.40 -20.74
N HIS A 10 25.93 -14.66 -21.59
CA HIS A 10 26.48 -13.33 -21.23
C HIS A 10 25.45 -12.21 -21.21
N GLN A 11 24.30 -12.36 -21.86
CA GLN A 11 23.22 -11.37 -21.84
C GLN A 11 22.33 -11.51 -20.60
N GLU A 12 22.10 -12.72 -20.13
CA GLU A 12 21.37 -12.98 -18.89
C GLU A 12 22.16 -12.54 -17.65
N GLU A 13 23.46 -12.84 -17.58
CA GLU A 13 24.34 -12.39 -16.48
C GLU A 13 24.42 -10.85 -16.40
N THR A 14 24.43 -10.15 -17.54
CA THR A 14 24.43 -8.67 -17.56
C THR A 14 23.09 -8.08 -17.15
N ALA A 15 21.97 -8.70 -17.48
CA ALA A 15 20.64 -8.24 -17.11
C ALA A 15 20.37 -8.44 -15.60
N GLU A 16 20.76 -9.56 -15.05
CA GLU A 16 20.66 -9.85 -13.60
C GLU A 16 21.53 -8.91 -12.75
N SER A 17 22.77 -8.66 -13.21
CA SER A 17 23.68 -7.69 -12.58
C SER A 17 23.09 -6.29 -12.57
N LEU A 18 22.53 -5.83 -13.69
CA LEU A 18 21.90 -4.52 -13.81
C LEU A 18 20.66 -4.39 -12.94
N ALA A 19 19.83 -5.42 -12.86
CA ALA A 19 18.66 -5.45 -12.01
C ALA A 19 19.04 -5.33 -10.52
N THR A 20 20.09 -6.03 -10.11
CA THR A 20 20.62 -6.00 -8.74
C THR A 20 21.17 -4.60 -8.39
N GLU A 21 21.89 -3.95 -9.32
CA GLU A 21 22.39 -2.59 -9.12
C GLU A 21 21.25 -1.57 -8.98
N ILE A 22 20.23 -1.68 -9.83
CA ILE A 22 19.04 -0.81 -9.74
C ILE A 22 18.33 -0.99 -8.41
N GLN A 23 18.19 -2.22 -7.95
CA GLN A 23 17.55 -2.54 -6.67
C GLN A 23 18.33 -1.97 -5.50
N ALA A 24 19.65 -2.12 -5.49
CA ALA A 24 20.53 -1.54 -4.48
C ALA A 24 20.45 -0.01 -4.45
N MET A 25 20.40 0.63 -5.61
CA MET A 25 20.24 2.09 -5.73
C MET A 25 18.88 2.57 -5.18
N ARG A 26 17.81 1.80 -5.42
CA ARG A 26 16.47 2.09 -4.87
C ARG A 26 16.47 2.01 -3.35
N LEU A 27 17.08 0.96 -2.79
CA LEU A 27 17.21 0.79 -1.33
C LEU A 27 17.96 1.95 -0.70
N GLN A 28 19.13 2.33 -1.24
CA GLN A 28 19.93 3.44 -0.72
C GLN A 28 19.14 4.75 -0.69
N LYS A 29 18.51 5.09 -1.83
CA LYS A 29 17.69 6.30 -1.95
C LYS A 29 16.50 6.29 -0.99
N PHE A 30 15.89 5.14 -0.80
CA PHE A 30 14.74 4.96 0.08
C PHE A 30 15.13 5.15 1.55
N LEU A 31 16.18 4.48 2.02
CA LEU A 31 16.67 4.61 3.40
C LEU A 31 17.11 6.03 3.73
N LYS A 32 17.96 6.59 2.87
CA LYS A 32 18.43 7.97 3.04
C LYS A 32 17.28 8.98 3.04
N GLY A 33 16.37 8.87 2.07
CA GLY A 33 15.22 9.77 1.97
C GLY A 33 14.31 9.68 3.18
N ARG A 34 14.07 8.47 3.72
CA ARG A 34 13.25 8.32 4.93
C ARG A 34 13.91 8.91 6.16
N ARG A 35 15.21 8.67 6.36
CA ARG A 35 15.97 9.25 7.47
C ARG A 35 15.98 10.79 7.42
N GLU A 36 16.25 11.36 6.24
CA GLU A 36 16.26 12.82 6.03
C GLU A 36 14.88 13.45 6.23
N TYR A 37 13.82 12.75 5.83
CA TYR A 37 12.45 13.20 6.10
C TYR A 37 12.13 13.30 7.60
N LEU A 38 12.65 12.36 8.40
CA LEU A 38 12.50 12.37 9.86
C LEU A 38 13.47 13.31 10.57
N ASP A 39 14.29 14.06 9.82
CA ASP A 39 15.37 14.93 10.34
C ASP A 39 16.32 14.19 11.30
N LEU A 40 16.58 12.90 11.02
CA LEU A 40 17.46 12.08 11.83
C LEU A 40 18.88 12.07 11.27
N SER A 41 19.88 12.13 12.18
CA SER A 41 21.27 11.86 11.81
C SER A 41 21.55 10.36 11.71
N GLN A 42 22.65 9.97 11.04
CA GLN A 42 23.04 8.55 10.98
C GLN A 42 23.38 8.00 12.37
N GLU A 43 23.86 8.84 13.26
CA GLU A 43 24.19 8.50 14.65
C GLU A 43 22.92 8.14 15.44
N ILE A 44 21.86 8.93 15.31
CA ILE A 44 20.58 8.69 16.00
C ILE A 44 19.96 7.38 15.53
N VAL A 45 19.94 7.11 14.21
CA VAL A 45 19.40 5.85 13.71
C VAL A 45 20.25 4.66 14.15
N ALA A 46 21.59 4.80 14.17
CA ALA A 46 22.48 3.78 14.66
C ALA A 46 22.29 3.46 16.16
N GLU A 47 22.04 4.52 16.97
CA GLU A 47 21.70 4.36 18.40
C GLU A 47 20.39 3.57 18.57
N ARG A 48 19.34 3.92 17.83
CA ARG A 48 18.06 3.19 17.84
C ARG A 48 18.21 1.71 17.45
N LEU A 49 19.18 1.41 16.60
CA LEU A 49 19.50 0.05 16.13
C LEU A 49 20.51 -0.68 17.00
N TYR A 50 21.07 -0.03 18.03
CA TYR A 50 22.14 -0.57 18.88
C TYR A 50 23.38 -0.99 18.07
N ILE A 51 23.73 -0.22 17.01
CA ILE A 51 24.89 -0.43 16.17
C ILE A 51 25.77 0.83 16.09
N SER A 52 26.96 0.72 15.51
CA SER A 52 27.78 1.91 15.29
C SER A 52 27.27 2.75 14.11
N ALA A 53 27.47 4.06 14.15
CA ALA A 53 27.15 4.97 13.04
C ALA A 53 27.83 4.54 11.73
N ARG A 54 29.05 4.01 11.80
CA ARG A 54 29.74 3.43 10.64
C ARG A 54 29.01 2.23 10.06
N ALA A 55 28.46 1.35 10.92
CA ALA A 55 27.68 0.20 10.47
C ALA A 55 26.40 0.64 9.79
N TYR A 56 25.63 1.56 10.39
CA TYR A 56 24.44 2.12 9.77
C TYR A 56 24.74 2.84 8.43
N GLY A 57 25.80 3.65 8.39
CA GLY A 57 26.23 4.30 7.15
C GLY A 57 26.62 3.28 6.05
N ASN A 58 27.09 2.09 6.40
CA ASN A 58 27.27 1.02 5.43
C ASN A 58 25.94 0.42 4.98
N TRP A 59 24.97 0.28 5.88
CA TRP A 59 23.61 -0.18 5.53
C TRP A 59 22.94 0.81 4.56
N GLU A 60 22.96 2.10 4.88
CA GLU A 60 22.39 3.15 4.02
C GLU A 60 23.06 3.20 2.63
N ARG A 61 24.33 2.83 2.51
CA ARG A 61 25.07 2.72 1.24
C ARG A 61 24.93 1.36 0.55
N GLY A 62 24.07 0.48 1.04
CA GLY A 62 23.86 -0.86 0.48
C GLY A 62 25.04 -1.83 0.65
N ARG A 63 25.98 -1.50 1.54
CA ARG A 63 27.15 -2.34 1.83
C ARG A 63 26.88 -3.32 2.96
N VAL A 64 25.86 -4.15 2.77
CA VAL A 64 25.47 -5.20 3.72
C VAL A 64 25.74 -6.55 3.08
N LYS A 65 26.40 -7.44 3.81
CA LYS A 65 26.68 -8.79 3.31
C LYS A 65 25.39 -9.60 3.12
N GLU A 66 24.46 -9.43 4.04
CA GLU A 66 23.23 -10.18 4.07
C GLU A 66 22.16 -9.41 4.83
N TRP A 67 21.00 -9.26 4.23
CA TRP A 67 19.81 -8.74 4.85
C TRP A 67 19.01 -9.88 5.46
N THR A 68 18.88 -9.89 6.79
CA THR A 68 17.97 -10.81 7.50
C THR A 68 16.67 -10.08 7.81
N ASP A 69 15.59 -10.83 7.99
CA ASP A 69 14.28 -10.27 8.31
C ASP A 69 14.32 -9.46 9.60
N GLU A 70 15.08 -9.92 10.62
CA GLU A 70 15.24 -9.21 11.88
C GLU A 70 15.90 -7.83 11.68
N LYS A 71 16.94 -7.74 10.83
CA LYS A 71 17.59 -6.47 10.51
C LYS A 71 16.64 -5.52 9.79
N LEU A 72 15.82 -6.03 8.88
CA LEU A 72 14.87 -5.24 8.12
C LEU A 72 13.73 -4.74 9.01
N TYR A 73 13.20 -5.56 9.92
CA TYR A 73 12.20 -5.12 10.88
C TYR A 73 12.76 -4.09 11.87
N ALA A 74 13.95 -4.33 12.42
CA ALA A 74 14.62 -3.35 13.30
C ALA A 74 14.85 -2.02 12.59
N LEU A 75 15.25 -2.06 11.32
CA LEU A 75 15.46 -0.86 10.51
C LEU A 75 14.13 -0.13 10.22
N ALA A 76 13.06 -0.87 9.95
CA ALA A 76 11.73 -0.30 9.77
C ALA A 76 11.24 0.40 11.04
N GLU A 77 11.43 -0.22 12.21
CA GLU A 77 11.10 0.38 13.51
C GLU A 77 11.94 1.62 13.79
N ALA A 78 13.27 1.55 13.64
CA ALA A 78 14.16 2.68 13.88
C ALA A 78 13.87 3.90 13.01
N LEU A 79 13.38 3.69 11.79
CA LEU A 79 12.98 4.71 10.82
C LEU A 79 11.47 4.99 10.82
N GLU A 80 10.73 4.49 11.81
CA GLU A 80 9.29 4.75 11.98
C GLU A 80 8.50 4.48 10.69
N MET A 81 8.82 3.35 10.02
CA MET A 81 8.21 2.99 8.75
C MET A 81 6.82 2.41 8.94
N SER A 82 5.89 2.82 8.08
CA SER A 82 4.60 2.15 7.95
C SER A 82 4.75 0.73 7.43
N GLU A 83 3.70 -0.09 7.52
CA GLU A 83 3.68 -1.45 6.96
C GLU A 83 3.96 -1.43 5.44
N PHE A 84 3.39 -0.45 4.72
CA PHE A 84 3.68 -0.24 3.31
C PHE A 84 5.16 0.05 3.05
N GLN A 85 5.76 0.96 3.81
CA GLN A 85 7.18 1.30 3.69
C GLN A 85 8.06 0.10 4.09
N THR A 86 7.66 -0.66 5.09
CA THR A 86 8.33 -1.91 5.49
C THR A 86 8.27 -2.93 4.36
N SER A 87 7.13 -3.12 3.72
CA SER A 87 7.00 -4.00 2.55
C SER A 87 7.93 -3.57 1.40
N ARG A 88 8.03 -2.27 1.13
CA ARG A 88 8.97 -1.74 0.12
C ARG A 88 10.44 -1.92 0.53
N LEU A 89 10.75 -1.76 1.82
CA LEU A 89 12.09 -2.01 2.34
C LEU A 89 12.52 -3.46 2.06
N PHE A 90 11.67 -4.43 2.36
CA PHE A 90 11.92 -5.85 2.09
C PHE A 90 12.10 -6.12 0.60
N LEU A 91 11.22 -5.55 -0.22
CA LEU A 91 11.29 -5.72 -1.66
C LEU A 91 12.61 -5.19 -2.24
N TYR A 92 13.05 -4.00 -1.78
CA TYR A 92 14.32 -3.40 -2.22
C TYR A 92 15.56 -4.08 -1.63
N ALA A 93 15.46 -4.68 -0.45
CA ALA A 93 16.60 -5.32 0.19
C ALA A 93 16.80 -6.78 -0.23
N VAL A 94 15.70 -7.54 -0.36
CA VAL A 94 15.74 -9.00 -0.57
C VAL A 94 14.85 -9.49 -1.70
N GLY A 95 14.21 -8.58 -2.46
CA GLY A 95 13.40 -8.92 -3.63
C GLY A 95 12.07 -9.61 -3.30
N ARG A 96 11.63 -9.59 -2.06
CA ARG A 96 10.36 -10.20 -1.62
C ARG A 96 9.66 -9.35 -0.57
N ALA A 97 8.37 -9.53 -0.41
CA ALA A 97 7.63 -8.96 0.71
C ALA A 97 8.05 -9.62 2.05
N PRO A 98 7.80 -8.94 3.21
CA PRO A 98 7.90 -9.58 4.51
C PRO A 98 7.09 -10.87 4.49
N GLN A 99 7.67 -11.98 4.94
CA GLN A 99 6.93 -13.24 4.92
C GLN A 99 5.78 -13.17 5.93
N PRO A 100 4.54 -13.27 5.50
CA PRO A 100 3.50 -13.64 6.42
C PRO A 100 3.81 -15.04 6.93
N ASP A 101 3.53 -15.27 8.21
CA ASP A 101 3.76 -16.54 8.91
C ASP A 101 3.57 -17.77 8.00
N LEU A 102 4.62 -18.55 7.79
CA LEU A 102 4.76 -19.63 6.80
C LEU A 102 3.64 -20.71 6.85
N ARG A 103 2.76 -20.66 7.83
CA ARG A 103 1.65 -21.61 8.00
C ARG A 103 0.43 -21.30 7.14
N THR A 104 0.36 -20.14 6.49
CA THR A 104 -0.80 -19.72 5.69
C THR A 104 -0.60 -19.80 4.16
N MET A 105 0.58 -20.20 3.66
CA MET A 105 0.86 -20.21 2.21
C MET A 105 0.42 -21.47 1.45
N PHE A 106 -0.11 -22.49 2.12
CA PHE A 106 -0.54 -23.71 1.41
C PHE A 106 -2.06 -23.79 1.33
N ARG A 107 -2.65 -23.16 0.33
CA ARG A 107 -3.77 -23.64 -0.48
C ARG A 107 -4.31 -22.56 -1.40
N ARG A 108 -3.65 -22.40 -2.53
CA ARG A 108 -4.32 -21.88 -3.71
C ARG A 108 -4.86 -23.10 -4.47
N THR A 109 -6.08 -23.47 -4.25
CA THR A 109 -6.78 -24.46 -5.05
C THR A 109 -7.91 -23.79 -5.81
N GLU A 110 -7.76 -23.78 -7.11
CA GLU A 110 -8.78 -23.44 -8.10
C GLU A 110 -9.96 -24.42 -7.99
N ARG A 111 -10.89 -24.11 -7.15
CA ARG A 111 -12.32 -24.49 -7.14
C ARG A 111 -12.90 -23.89 -5.89
N GLU A 112 -13.89 -23.04 -6.04
CA GLU A 112 -14.70 -22.61 -4.92
C GLU A 112 -15.27 -23.86 -4.25
N ASP A 113 -14.62 -24.28 -3.17
CA ASP A 113 -15.14 -25.33 -2.30
C ASP A 113 -16.48 -24.83 -1.74
N PRO A 114 -17.52 -25.67 -1.69
CA PRO A 114 -18.82 -25.31 -1.12
C PRO A 114 -18.74 -24.69 0.28
N SER A 115 -17.73 -25.04 1.06
CA SER A 115 -17.47 -24.44 2.37
C SER A 115 -16.98 -22.99 2.26
N THR A 116 -16.25 -22.66 1.22
CA THR A 116 -15.78 -21.30 0.93
C THR A 116 -16.94 -20.41 0.50
N ALA A 117 -17.83 -20.92 -0.37
CA ALA A 117 -19.02 -20.17 -0.79
C ALA A 117 -19.94 -19.89 0.41
N ALA A 118 -20.22 -20.90 1.24
CA ALA A 118 -21.01 -20.73 2.47
C ALA A 118 -20.38 -19.72 3.43
N PHE A 119 -19.05 -19.76 3.61
CA PHE A 119 -18.34 -18.77 4.42
C PHE A 119 -18.50 -17.36 3.85
N LEU A 120 -18.37 -17.17 2.53
CA LEU A 120 -18.51 -15.84 1.92
C LEU A 120 -19.96 -15.33 2.04
N ASP A 121 -20.95 -16.21 1.93
CA ASP A 121 -22.36 -15.85 2.15
C ASP A 121 -22.61 -15.40 3.59
N ASP A 122 -22.14 -16.17 4.59
CA ASP A 122 -22.23 -15.79 6.01
C ASP A 122 -21.47 -14.49 6.30
N TYR A 123 -20.31 -14.34 5.68
CA TYR A 123 -19.50 -13.11 5.80
C TYR A 123 -20.23 -11.90 5.21
N GLY A 124 -20.96 -12.09 4.10
CA GLY A 124 -21.82 -11.07 3.50
C GLY A 124 -22.92 -10.60 4.46
N VAL A 125 -23.59 -11.55 5.13
CA VAL A 125 -24.60 -11.22 6.15
C VAL A 125 -24.00 -10.41 7.30
N MET A 126 -22.81 -10.79 7.77
CA MET A 126 -22.08 -10.00 8.79
C MET A 126 -21.72 -8.59 8.32
N MET A 127 -21.28 -8.45 7.06
CA MET A 127 -20.95 -7.16 6.49
C MET A 127 -22.16 -6.25 6.34
N ASP A 128 -23.30 -6.79 5.95
CA ASP A 128 -24.56 -6.03 5.81
C ASP A 128 -25.12 -5.54 7.16
N ALA A 129 -24.68 -6.13 8.28
CA ALA A 129 -24.97 -5.62 9.63
C ALA A 129 -24.11 -4.40 10.03
N LEU A 130 -23.05 -4.08 9.30
CA LEU A 130 -22.22 -2.90 9.55
C LEU A 130 -22.87 -1.64 8.97
N SER A 131 -22.92 -0.59 9.80
CA SER A 131 -23.42 0.73 9.36
C SER A 131 -22.40 1.52 8.55
N LEU A 132 -21.13 1.14 8.58
CA LEU A 132 -20.05 1.78 7.83
C LEU A 132 -19.89 1.13 6.44
N PRO A 133 -19.58 1.93 5.40
CA PRO A 133 -19.29 1.39 4.08
C PRO A 133 -18.10 0.42 4.13
N ALA A 134 -18.35 -0.84 3.80
CA ALA A 134 -17.35 -1.90 3.83
C ALA A 134 -17.41 -2.76 2.56
N PHE A 135 -16.27 -3.18 2.07
CA PHE A 135 -16.14 -4.00 0.88
C PHE A 135 -14.93 -4.93 0.97
N VAL A 136 -14.96 -6.01 0.22
CA VAL A 136 -13.89 -7.01 0.13
C VAL A 136 -13.31 -6.96 -1.27
N ILE A 137 -12.00 -6.92 -1.36
CA ILE A 137 -11.26 -6.90 -2.62
C ILE A 137 -10.33 -8.11 -2.74
N ASP A 138 -10.00 -8.43 -3.96
CA ASP A 138 -8.88 -9.31 -4.30
C ASP A 138 -7.57 -8.49 -4.54
N PRO A 139 -6.44 -9.15 -4.82
CA PRO A 139 -5.16 -8.47 -5.09
C PRO A 139 -5.21 -7.50 -6.28
N GLY A 140 -6.09 -7.74 -7.27
CA GLY A 140 -6.32 -6.86 -8.42
C GLY A 140 -7.25 -5.68 -8.14
N TRP A 141 -7.69 -5.51 -6.88
CA TRP A 141 -8.66 -4.50 -6.42
C TRP A 141 -10.07 -4.66 -7.00
N ASP A 142 -10.39 -5.83 -7.54
CA ASP A 142 -11.76 -6.15 -7.91
C ASP A 142 -12.61 -6.33 -6.67
N VAL A 143 -13.75 -5.68 -6.64
CA VAL A 143 -14.69 -5.74 -5.53
C VAL A 143 -15.47 -7.06 -5.61
N ARG A 144 -15.17 -7.95 -4.68
CA ARG A 144 -15.77 -9.28 -4.59
C ARG A 144 -17.06 -9.28 -3.77
N MET A 145 -17.17 -8.34 -2.85
CA MET A 145 -18.32 -8.17 -1.96
C MET A 145 -18.40 -6.73 -1.48
N ALA A 146 -19.60 -6.21 -1.25
CA ALA A 146 -19.83 -4.89 -0.68
C ALA A 146 -21.13 -4.87 0.12
N ASN A 147 -21.14 -4.20 1.26
CA ASN A 147 -22.33 -4.07 2.11
C ASN A 147 -23.30 -2.97 1.62
N TYR A 148 -24.46 -2.88 2.27
CA TYR A 148 -25.48 -1.88 1.95
C TYR A 148 -24.96 -0.45 2.07
N ALA A 149 -24.20 -0.12 3.12
CA ALA A 149 -23.67 1.21 3.33
C ALA A 149 -22.69 1.62 2.21
N TYR A 150 -21.88 0.70 1.71
CA TYR A 150 -21.02 0.94 0.55
C TYR A 150 -21.84 1.20 -0.72
N ARG A 151 -22.83 0.36 -0.98
CA ARG A 151 -23.73 0.55 -2.15
C ARG A 151 -24.48 1.87 -2.08
N ASP A 152 -24.92 2.27 -0.90
CA ASP A 152 -25.60 3.56 -0.69
C ASP A 152 -24.67 4.75 -0.91
N LEU A 153 -23.43 4.68 -0.44
CA LEU A 153 -22.41 5.71 -0.66
C LEU A 153 -22.15 5.98 -2.14
N PHE A 154 -22.22 4.95 -2.98
CA PHE A 154 -21.97 5.07 -4.43
C PHE A 154 -23.24 5.05 -5.30
N ARG A 155 -24.44 5.14 -4.69
CA ARG A 155 -25.72 5.03 -5.43
C ARG A 155 -25.91 6.10 -6.50
N GLY A 156 -25.29 7.30 -6.33
CA GLY A 156 -25.39 8.42 -7.26
C GLY A 156 -24.36 8.41 -8.40
N VAL A 157 -23.46 7.43 -8.42
CA VAL A 157 -22.42 7.32 -9.44
C VAL A 157 -23.01 6.91 -10.77
N ARG A 158 -22.72 7.67 -11.82
CA ARG A 158 -23.18 7.39 -13.18
C ARG A 158 -22.55 6.10 -13.74
N PRO A 159 -23.24 5.35 -14.59
CA PRO A 159 -22.65 4.17 -15.23
C PRO A 159 -21.38 4.48 -16.00
N HIS A 160 -20.34 3.66 -15.80
CA HIS A 160 -19.09 3.74 -16.53
C HIS A 160 -18.65 2.33 -16.96
N PRO A 161 -18.15 2.15 -18.19
CA PRO A 161 -17.89 0.80 -18.72
C PRO A 161 -16.80 0.02 -17.99
N THR A 162 -15.82 0.67 -17.40
CA THR A 162 -14.62 0.00 -16.83
C THR A 162 -14.21 0.48 -15.43
N ALA A 163 -14.89 1.51 -14.89
CA ALA A 163 -14.45 2.16 -13.65
C ALA A 163 -15.60 2.33 -12.63
N MET A 164 -16.45 1.32 -12.50
CA MET A 164 -17.50 1.31 -11.47
C MET A 164 -16.92 0.95 -10.09
N PRO A 165 -17.35 1.63 -9.00
CA PRO A 165 -16.88 1.33 -7.65
C PRO A 165 -17.27 -0.07 -7.20
N ALA A 166 -18.37 -0.62 -7.72
CA ALA A 166 -18.79 -1.99 -7.45
C ALA A 166 -18.00 -3.06 -8.21
N THR A 167 -17.15 -2.66 -9.15
CA THR A 167 -16.33 -3.59 -9.95
C THR A 167 -14.87 -3.54 -9.52
N ASN A 168 -14.28 -2.34 -9.54
CA ASN A 168 -12.88 -2.16 -9.15
C ASN A 168 -12.69 -0.78 -8.53
N PHE A 169 -12.25 -0.77 -7.27
CA PHE A 169 -12.17 0.46 -6.50
C PHE A 169 -11.02 1.39 -6.95
N LEU A 170 -9.88 0.82 -7.37
CA LEU A 170 -8.79 1.63 -7.93
C LEU A 170 -9.22 2.31 -9.24
N ARG A 171 -9.88 1.58 -10.12
CA ARG A 171 -10.35 2.14 -11.38
C ARG A 171 -11.36 3.26 -11.16
N PHE A 172 -12.26 3.08 -10.19
CA PHE A 172 -13.19 4.14 -9.83
C PHE A 172 -12.45 5.41 -9.44
N GLY A 173 -11.57 5.35 -8.47
CA GLY A 173 -10.90 6.54 -7.95
C GLY A 173 -9.91 7.17 -8.94
N LEU A 174 -9.32 6.40 -9.86
CA LEU A 174 -8.36 6.92 -10.81
C LEU A 174 -8.99 7.44 -12.09
N PHE A 175 -10.08 6.83 -12.58
CA PHE A 175 -10.56 7.08 -13.94
C PHE A 175 -12.03 7.50 -14.03
N HIS A 176 -12.81 7.33 -12.95
CA HIS A 176 -14.23 7.69 -13.02
C HIS A 176 -14.45 9.21 -12.94
N PRO A 177 -15.21 9.82 -13.87
CA PRO A 177 -15.42 11.27 -13.85
C PRO A 177 -16.18 11.76 -12.61
N ASP A 178 -16.94 10.92 -11.93
CA ASP A 178 -17.64 11.28 -10.69
C ASP A 178 -16.77 11.09 -9.43
N ALA A 179 -15.59 10.47 -9.52
CA ALA A 179 -14.74 10.28 -8.36
C ALA A 179 -14.38 11.60 -7.65
N PRO A 180 -14.07 12.72 -8.36
CA PRO A 180 -13.79 14.00 -7.71
C PRO A 180 -15.00 14.62 -6.99
N THR A 181 -16.22 14.18 -7.28
CA THR A 181 -17.42 14.68 -6.57
C THR A 181 -17.58 14.03 -5.20
N LEU A 182 -17.10 12.79 -5.05
CA LEU A 182 -17.12 12.07 -3.78
C LEU A 182 -15.81 12.25 -3.01
N PHE A 183 -14.69 12.12 -3.67
CA PHE A 183 -13.34 12.22 -3.10
C PHE A 183 -12.86 13.66 -3.14
N VAL A 184 -13.14 14.40 -2.08
CA VAL A 184 -12.66 15.79 -1.94
C VAL A 184 -11.14 15.78 -1.80
N ASP A 185 -10.45 16.81 -2.31
CA ASP A 185 -9.00 16.77 -2.51
C ASP A 185 -8.58 15.50 -3.28
N HIS A 186 -9.19 15.33 -4.46
CA HIS A 186 -9.06 14.13 -5.28
C HIS A 186 -7.60 13.72 -5.54
N LEU A 187 -6.68 14.68 -5.58
CA LEU A 187 -5.25 14.40 -5.76
C LEU A 187 -4.68 13.53 -4.63
N LYS A 188 -5.05 13.80 -3.36
CA LYS A 188 -4.60 12.99 -2.22
C LYS A 188 -5.12 11.55 -2.32
N TRP A 189 -6.37 11.39 -2.76
CA TRP A 189 -6.94 10.07 -3.03
C TRP A 189 -6.22 9.35 -4.16
N GLN A 190 -5.95 10.06 -5.27
CA GLN A 190 -5.22 9.50 -6.40
C GLN A 190 -3.81 9.05 -6.03
N LEU A 191 -3.06 9.85 -5.27
CA LEU A 191 -1.71 9.49 -4.83
C LEU A 191 -1.72 8.23 -3.95
N ALA A 192 -2.68 8.10 -3.03
CA ALA A 192 -2.86 6.90 -2.23
C ALA A 192 -3.16 5.67 -3.11
N MET A 193 -4.07 5.80 -4.07
CA MET A 193 -4.44 4.71 -4.99
C MET A 193 -3.30 4.34 -5.94
N LEU A 194 -2.52 5.31 -6.42
CA LEU A 194 -1.33 5.04 -7.23
C LEU A 194 -0.24 4.33 -6.42
N ALA A 195 -0.09 4.65 -5.13
CA ALA A 195 0.80 3.94 -4.24
C ALA A 195 0.35 2.49 -4.01
N GLN A 196 -0.96 2.27 -3.84
CA GLN A 196 -1.54 0.91 -3.74
C GLN A 196 -1.34 0.11 -5.03
N LEU A 197 -1.57 0.74 -6.19
CA LEU A 197 -1.29 0.13 -7.49
C LEU A 197 0.19 -0.28 -7.60
N SER A 198 1.12 0.61 -7.23
CA SER A 198 2.55 0.32 -7.26
C SER A 198 2.91 -0.86 -6.36
N SER A 199 2.38 -0.88 -5.13
CA SER A 199 2.60 -1.97 -4.19
C SER A 199 1.96 -3.29 -4.64
N GLY A 200 0.78 -3.21 -5.23
CA GLY A 200 0.10 -4.37 -5.83
C GLY A 200 0.94 -4.99 -6.94
N LEU A 201 1.44 -4.17 -7.87
CA LEU A 201 2.30 -4.61 -8.96
C LEU A 201 3.64 -5.19 -8.50
N GLU A 202 4.19 -4.71 -7.38
CA GLU A 202 5.42 -5.24 -6.80
C GLU A 202 5.22 -6.63 -6.19
N ARG A 203 4.02 -6.93 -5.70
CA ARG A 203 3.66 -8.23 -5.08
C ARG A 203 3.05 -9.24 -6.07
N HIS A 204 2.40 -8.74 -7.11
CA HIS A 204 1.61 -9.49 -8.06
C HIS A 204 1.87 -8.94 -9.48
N ASP A 205 3.13 -9.01 -9.93
CA ASP A 205 3.59 -8.45 -11.20
C ASP A 205 2.93 -9.09 -12.43
N GLU A 206 2.52 -10.35 -12.32
CA GLU A 206 1.81 -11.08 -13.37
C GLU A 206 0.28 -10.82 -13.38
N ASP A 207 -0.27 -10.09 -12.40
CA ASP A 207 -1.70 -9.81 -12.35
C ASP A 207 -2.13 -8.95 -13.55
N THR A 208 -2.95 -9.54 -14.41
CA THR A 208 -3.36 -8.91 -15.68
C THR A 208 -4.22 -7.66 -15.48
N ASN A 209 -4.98 -7.59 -14.36
CA ASN A 209 -5.82 -6.44 -14.04
C ASN A 209 -4.98 -5.26 -13.57
N LEU A 210 -4.05 -5.48 -12.64
CA LEU A 210 -3.10 -4.44 -12.20
C LEU A 210 -2.25 -3.92 -13.36
N GLN A 211 -1.80 -4.81 -14.25
CA GLN A 211 -1.07 -4.43 -15.46
C GLN A 211 -1.94 -3.60 -16.42
N ALA A 212 -3.23 -3.91 -16.54
CA ALA A 212 -4.16 -3.12 -17.33
C ALA A 212 -4.38 -1.74 -16.72
N ILE A 213 -4.58 -1.64 -15.39
CA ILE A 213 -4.69 -0.36 -14.70
C ILE A 213 -3.44 0.48 -14.91
N ARG A 214 -2.24 -0.12 -14.77
CA ARG A 214 -0.97 0.59 -15.02
C ARG A 214 -0.88 1.13 -16.44
N ARG A 215 -1.25 0.35 -17.46
CA ARG A 215 -1.28 0.84 -18.86
C ARG A 215 -2.21 2.04 -19.00
N ASP A 216 -3.39 1.96 -18.41
CA ASP A 216 -4.36 3.06 -18.46
C ASP A 216 -3.82 4.32 -17.77
N VAL A 217 -3.14 4.19 -16.62
CA VAL A 217 -2.44 5.31 -15.95
C VAL A 217 -1.42 5.96 -16.88
N TYR A 218 -0.61 5.18 -17.61
CA TYR A 218 0.38 5.73 -18.54
C TYR A 218 -0.23 6.42 -19.76
N LEU A 219 -1.46 6.06 -20.16
CA LEU A 219 -2.19 6.71 -21.25
C LEU A 219 -2.77 8.08 -20.84
N HIS A 220 -2.92 8.36 -19.55
CA HIS A 220 -3.40 9.64 -19.03
C HIS A 220 -2.20 10.49 -18.56
N PRO A 221 -1.83 11.59 -19.25
CA PRO A 221 -0.63 12.35 -18.94
C PRO A 221 -0.55 12.81 -17.47
N ALA A 222 -1.64 13.36 -16.93
CA ALA A 222 -1.69 13.82 -15.53
C ALA A 222 -1.48 12.67 -14.52
N LEU A 223 -2.13 11.52 -14.73
CA LEU A 223 -1.97 10.35 -13.85
C LEU A 223 -0.57 9.74 -13.98
N ARG A 224 -0.01 9.71 -15.19
CA ARG A 224 1.36 9.28 -15.40
C ARG A 224 2.36 10.16 -14.65
N ASP A 225 2.21 11.48 -14.75
CA ASP A 225 3.08 12.43 -14.08
C ASP A 225 2.94 12.30 -12.55
N ALA A 226 1.70 12.15 -12.04
CA ALA A 226 1.45 11.85 -10.64
C ALA A 226 2.08 10.51 -10.21
N TYR A 227 1.97 9.46 -11.02
CA TYR A 227 2.54 8.14 -10.72
C TYR A 227 4.07 8.13 -10.69
N VAL A 228 4.71 8.80 -11.67
CA VAL A 228 6.17 8.77 -11.83
C VAL A 228 6.87 9.80 -10.92
N THR A 229 6.24 10.94 -10.69
CA THR A 229 6.90 12.09 -10.05
C THR A 229 6.38 12.40 -8.65
N ASP A 230 5.05 12.49 -8.50
CA ASP A 230 4.47 13.00 -7.25
C ASP A 230 4.27 11.88 -6.21
N MET A 231 3.78 10.72 -6.63
CA MET A 231 3.55 9.59 -5.73
C MET A 231 4.84 9.11 -5.02
N PRO A 232 6.01 8.96 -5.70
CA PRO A 232 7.23 8.59 -4.98
C PRO A 232 7.68 9.60 -3.93
N LYS A 233 7.49 10.89 -4.19
CA LYS A 233 7.80 11.96 -3.20
C LYS A 233 6.83 11.89 -2.03
N TRP A 234 5.55 11.73 -2.33
CA TRP A 234 4.51 11.60 -1.34
C TRP A 234 4.73 10.35 -0.46
N VAL A 235 5.10 9.20 -1.03
CA VAL A 235 5.44 7.97 -0.29
C VAL A 235 6.60 8.19 0.68
N LEU A 236 7.62 8.94 0.29
CA LEU A 236 8.75 9.25 1.18
C LEU A 236 8.33 10.16 2.34
N GLY A 237 7.38 11.06 2.10
CA GLY A 237 6.95 12.07 3.06
C GLY A 237 5.89 11.60 4.05
N SER A 238 4.94 10.79 3.63
CA SER A 238 3.71 10.57 4.40
C SER A 238 3.79 9.49 5.50
N GLY A 239 4.87 8.74 5.62
CA GLY A 239 5.06 7.78 6.71
C GLY A 239 3.91 6.76 6.86
N ALA A 240 3.44 6.58 8.08
CA ALA A 240 2.33 5.69 8.42
C ALA A 240 0.98 6.16 7.86
N ASP A 241 0.84 7.46 7.61
CA ASP A 241 -0.44 8.05 7.16
C ASP A 241 -0.79 7.71 5.71
N LEU A 242 0.10 7.06 4.99
CA LEU A 242 0.04 6.90 3.56
C LEU A 242 -1.07 5.97 3.07
N VAL A 243 -1.20 4.83 3.70
CA VAL A 243 -1.95 3.72 3.15
C VAL A 243 -2.91 3.16 4.19
N HIS A 244 -2.51 3.23 5.44
CA HIS A 244 -3.25 2.67 6.54
C HIS A 244 -4.10 3.71 7.24
N HIS A 245 -5.15 3.24 7.85
CA HIS A 245 -6.13 3.96 8.64
C HIS A 245 -5.54 4.71 9.85
N GLU A 246 -4.30 4.45 10.23
CA GLU A 246 -3.71 4.92 11.49
C GLU A 246 -3.39 6.42 11.53
N GLY A 247 -4.02 7.24 10.70
CA GLY A 247 -3.81 8.68 10.78
C GLY A 247 -4.37 9.48 9.61
N ALA A 248 -4.31 8.98 8.40
CA ALA A 248 -4.73 9.74 7.23
C ALA A 248 -6.25 9.88 7.16
N VAL A 249 -6.75 11.02 7.60
CA VAL A 249 -8.12 11.43 7.32
C VAL A 249 -8.14 12.09 5.95
N ARG A 250 -8.98 11.58 5.05
CA ARG A 250 -9.25 12.17 3.74
C ARG A 250 -10.70 12.63 3.69
N GLU A 251 -10.94 13.72 3.03
CA GLU A 251 -12.30 14.24 2.90
C GLU A 251 -13.10 13.44 1.87
N LEU A 252 -14.31 13.06 2.25
CA LEU A 252 -15.27 12.36 1.44
C LEU A 252 -16.61 13.06 1.52
N ARG A 253 -17.26 13.27 0.37
CA ARG A 253 -18.60 13.85 0.29
C ARG A 253 -19.63 12.76 0.18
N HIS A 254 -20.45 12.62 1.21
CA HIS A 254 -21.57 11.68 1.19
C HIS A 254 -22.64 12.13 0.21
N PRO A 255 -23.28 11.23 -0.57
CA PRO A 255 -24.35 11.58 -1.50
C PRO A 255 -25.63 12.07 -0.80
N ASP A 256 -25.82 11.72 0.46
CA ASP A 256 -26.87 12.28 1.30
C ASP A 256 -26.45 13.69 1.76
N PRO A 257 -27.19 14.76 1.36
CA PRO A 257 -26.87 16.12 1.79
C PRO A 257 -26.94 16.34 3.30
N HIS A 258 -27.68 15.51 4.04
CA HIS A 258 -27.77 15.60 5.51
C HIS A 258 -26.49 15.12 6.20
N VAL A 259 -25.75 14.21 5.55
CA VAL A 259 -24.44 13.73 6.02
C VAL A 259 -23.32 14.66 5.54
N GLY A 260 -23.40 15.09 4.30
CA GLY A 260 -22.53 16.13 3.74
C GLY A 260 -21.07 15.71 3.63
N LEU A 261 -20.17 16.62 4.03
CA LEU A 261 -18.73 16.41 4.00
C LEU A 261 -18.28 15.69 5.28
N GLN A 262 -17.54 14.59 5.12
CA GLN A 262 -17.05 13.77 6.21
C GLN A 262 -15.53 13.56 6.09
N GLY A 263 -14.86 13.42 7.22
CA GLY A 263 -13.56 12.80 7.25
C GLY A 263 -13.71 11.29 7.00
N CYS A 264 -12.78 10.70 6.28
CA CYS A 264 -12.77 9.28 5.97
C CYS A 264 -11.41 8.68 6.28
N ARG A 265 -11.41 7.63 7.11
CA ARG A 265 -10.24 6.75 7.29
C ARG A 265 -10.51 5.42 6.62
N LEU A 266 -9.54 4.94 5.87
CA LEU A 266 -9.59 3.60 5.28
C LEU A 266 -8.99 2.60 6.27
N VAL A 267 -9.79 1.69 6.77
CA VAL A 267 -9.35 0.60 7.65
C VAL A 267 -9.24 -0.67 6.83
N GLU A 268 -8.04 -1.23 6.78
CA GLU A 268 -7.75 -2.49 6.11
C GLU A 268 -7.67 -3.62 7.12
N GLU A 269 -8.41 -4.69 6.89
CA GLU A 269 -8.39 -5.89 7.72
C GLU A 269 -8.35 -7.13 6.85
N THR A 270 -7.48 -8.05 7.21
CA THR A 270 -7.37 -9.34 6.53
C THR A 270 -7.65 -10.47 7.53
N PRO A 271 -8.91 -10.70 7.92
CA PRO A 271 -9.29 -11.81 8.76
C PRO A 271 -8.75 -13.13 8.20
N ARG A 272 -8.36 -14.04 9.10
CA ARG A 272 -7.72 -15.29 8.70
C ARG A 272 -8.43 -16.06 7.58
N PRO A 273 -9.77 -16.18 7.54
CA PRO A 273 -10.46 -16.85 6.44
C PRO A 273 -10.36 -16.09 5.12
N LEU A 274 -10.48 -14.75 5.11
CA LEU A 274 -10.28 -13.94 3.90
C LEU A 274 -8.84 -14.03 3.41
N LYS A 275 -7.86 -14.01 4.32
CA LYS A 275 -6.44 -14.18 3.99
C LYS A 275 -6.16 -15.49 3.26
N ALA A 276 -6.81 -16.57 3.67
CA ALA A 276 -6.70 -17.88 3.02
C ALA A 276 -7.22 -17.87 1.57
N LEU A 277 -8.13 -16.96 1.26
CA LEU A 277 -8.70 -16.75 -0.08
C LEU A 277 -7.96 -15.65 -0.88
N GLY A 278 -6.93 -15.03 -0.30
CA GLY A 278 -6.26 -13.89 -0.91
C GLY A 278 -7.10 -12.61 -0.92
N LEU A 279 -8.10 -12.52 -0.05
CA LEU A 279 -9.04 -11.40 0.01
C LEU A 279 -8.75 -10.50 1.21
N THR A 280 -9.06 -9.22 1.07
CA THR A 280 -8.89 -8.19 2.10
C THR A 280 -10.17 -7.40 2.25
N ARG A 281 -10.60 -7.14 3.48
CA ARG A 281 -11.71 -6.23 3.77
C ARG A 281 -11.19 -4.80 3.94
N LEU A 282 -11.88 -3.86 3.31
CA LEU A 282 -11.70 -2.43 3.51
C LEU A 282 -12.98 -1.84 4.10
N THR A 283 -12.82 -0.96 5.08
CA THR A 283 -13.92 -0.22 5.71
C THR A 283 -13.62 1.26 5.66
N LEU A 284 -14.57 2.05 5.16
CA LEU A 284 -14.50 3.50 5.16
C LEU A 284 -15.11 3.99 6.47
N VAL A 285 -14.25 4.31 7.43
CA VAL A 285 -14.69 4.87 8.71
C VAL A 285 -14.91 6.35 8.53
N LEU A 286 -16.19 6.74 8.52
CA LEU A 286 -16.59 8.14 8.42
C LEU A 286 -16.48 8.78 9.80
N VAL A 287 -15.85 9.95 9.87
CA VAL A 287 -15.64 10.72 11.09
C VAL A 287 -16.05 12.16 10.84
N ASP A 288 -16.57 12.81 11.87
CA ASP A 288 -16.88 14.23 11.81
C ASP A 288 -15.56 15.02 11.67
N LEU A 289 -15.52 15.98 10.75
CA LEU A 289 -14.34 16.82 10.54
C LEU A 289 -14.06 17.72 11.75
N ASP A 290 -15.11 18.10 12.50
CA ASP A 290 -14.97 18.91 13.71
C ASP A 290 -14.39 18.11 14.89
N ASP A 291 -14.49 16.78 14.85
CA ASP A 291 -13.97 15.86 15.89
C ASP A 291 -12.53 15.38 15.59
N THR A 292 -11.95 15.85 14.49
CA THR A 292 -10.56 15.53 14.09
C THR A 292 -9.51 16.38 14.82
N SER A 293 -9.74 16.79 16.05
CA SER A 293 -8.68 17.20 16.95
C SER A 293 -7.78 15.99 17.25
N ILE A 294 -6.93 15.66 16.27
CA ILE A 294 -5.77 14.79 16.50
C ILE A 294 -4.99 15.45 17.61
N PRO A 295 -4.79 14.79 18.79
CA PRO A 295 -3.81 15.30 19.70
C PRO A 295 -2.48 15.33 18.92
N GLU A 296 -2.00 16.53 18.61
CA GLU A 296 -0.61 16.69 18.23
C GLU A 296 0.17 15.92 19.30
N ARG A 297 0.91 14.89 18.88
CA ARG A 297 1.90 14.24 19.75
C ARG A 297 2.97 15.30 19.99
N GLY A 298 2.60 16.22 20.90
CA GLY A 298 3.51 17.19 21.46
C GLY A 298 4.62 16.44 22.15
N GLY A 299 5.82 16.56 21.62
CA GLY A 299 7.03 16.25 22.34
C GLY A 299 7.04 17.04 23.65
N SER A 300 6.74 16.38 24.75
CA SER A 300 7.02 16.86 26.09
C SER A 300 7.77 15.76 26.80
N HIS A 301 9.06 15.70 26.54
CA HIS A 301 10.01 15.30 27.56
C HIS A 301 10.19 16.48 28.47
N ASP A 302 9.48 16.46 29.62
CA ASP A 302 10.02 17.06 30.84
C ASP A 302 9.16 16.61 32.05
N HIS A 303 9.87 16.22 33.09
CA HIS A 303 9.48 15.92 34.47
C HIS A 303 9.35 14.44 34.87
N TYR A 304 10.51 13.83 35.12
CA TYR A 304 10.72 13.10 36.34
C TYR A 304 12.02 13.59 37.00
N ALA A 305 11.85 14.55 37.92
CA ALA A 305 12.78 14.87 38.98
C ALA A 305 11.95 15.14 40.22
N ALA A 306 11.88 14.16 41.09
CA ALA A 306 11.78 14.27 42.58
C ALA A 306 11.66 12.85 43.15
#